data_51aaea5beb8f58dcea6550d555fd8e87
#
_entry.id   51aaea5beb8f58dcea6550d555fd8e87
#
_cell.length_a   1.000
_cell.length_b   1.000
_cell.length_c   1.000
_cell.angle_alpha   90.00
_cell.angle_beta   90.00
_cell.angle_gamma   90.00
#
_symmetry.space_group_name_H-M   'P 1'
#
loop_
_entity.id
_entity.type
_entity.pdbx_description
1 polymer ?
#
loop_
_entity_poly.entity_id
_entity_poly.type
_entity_poly.pdbx_seq_one_letter_code
_entity_poly.pdbx_strand_id
1 'polypeptide(L)' 'MEIMTLPSKETLIFYNEIRPWIVDGKRENGVTYIFSKDTPKEKLELFNKIKDKLRYKVNDYILED' A
#
# COMPACT_ATOMS: atom_id res chain seq x y z
N MET A 1 7.59 1.07 28.38
CA MET A 1 7.17 0.84 27.78
C MET A 1 6.89 0.48 27.07
N GLU A 2 6.92 0.33 26.48
CA GLU A 2 6.49 -0.03 25.68
C GLU A 2 6.20 -0.35 24.94
N ILE A 3 6.51 -0.42 24.91
CA ILE A 3 5.92 -0.59 24.04
C ILE A 3 5.67 -1.31 23.01
N MET A 4 4.99 -1.96 23.15
CA MET A 4 4.63 -2.76 22.05
C MET A 4 4.04 -1.95 20.97
N THR A 5 4.60 -2.02 19.80
CA THR A 5 4.14 -1.22 18.69
C THR A 5 3.14 -2.02 17.88
N LEU A 6 1.87 -1.72 18.04
CA LEU A 6 0.85 -2.29 17.17
C LEU A 6 0.93 -1.60 15.81
N PRO A 7 0.62 -2.31 14.72
CA PRO A 7 0.54 -1.66 13.41
C PRO A 7 -0.48 -0.55 13.45
N SER A 8 -0.23 0.52 12.73
CA SER A 8 -1.20 1.60 12.64
C SER A 8 -2.45 1.10 11.91
N LYS A 9 -3.54 1.81 12.09
CA LYS A 9 -4.79 1.47 11.42
C LYS A 9 -4.59 1.43 9.91
N GLU A 10 -3.82 2.38 9.38
CA GLU A 10 -3.53 2.44 7.95
C GLU A 10 -2.74 1.24 7.48
N THR A 11 -1.81 0.77 8.30
CA THR A 11 -1.04 -0.43 7.96
C THR A 11 -1.92 -1.66 7.88
N LEU A 12 -2.88 -1.79 8.82
CA LEU A 12 -3.81 -2.91 8.79
C LEU A 12 -4.72 -2.85 7.57
N ILE A 13 -5.19 -1.66 7.22
CA ILE A 13 -6.01 -1.48 6.02
C ILE A 13 -5.20 -1.88 4.79
N PHE A 14 -3.94 -1.48 4.74
CA PHE A 14 -3.07 -1.84 3.63
C PHE A 14 -2.98 -3.36 3.47
N TYR A 15 -2.67 -4.06 4.55
CA TYR A 15 -2.51 -5.52 4.49
C TYR A 15 -3.82 -6.22 4.15
N ASN A 16 -4.94 -5.75 4.66
CA ASN A 16 -6.21 -6.45 4.49
C ASN A 16 -6.92 -6.10 3.19
N GLU A 17 -6.85 -4.84 2.76
CA GLU A 17 -7.65 -4.36 1.65
C GLU A 17 -6.84 -4.12 0.38
N ILE A 18 -5.57 -3.80 0.51
CA ILE A 18 -4.75 -3.36 -0.61
C ILE A 18 -3.81 -4.46 -1.09
N ARG A 19 -3.10 -5.09 -0.18
CA ARG A 19 -2.08 -6.05 -0.53
C ARG A 19 -2.56 -7.19 -1.43
N PRO A 20 -3.78 -7.74 -1.26
CA PRO A 20 -4.23 -8.81 -2.15
C PRO A 20 -4.26 -8.44 -3.63
N TRP A 21 -4.29 -7.14 -3.93
CA TRP A 21 -4.32 -6.65 -5.31
C TRP A 21 -2.95 -6.33 -5.87
N ILE A 22 -1.90 -6.40 -5.04
CA ILE A 22 -0.54 -6.11 -5.46
C ILE A 22 0.08 -7.35 -6.07
N VAL A 23 0.59 -7.22 -7.29
CA VAL A 23 1.21 -8.36 -7.99
C VAL A 23 2.73 -8.28 -7.94
N ASP A 24 3.31 -7.10 -7.72
CA ASP A 24 4.75 -6.94 -7.66
C ASP A 24 5.09 -5.64 -6.96
N GLY A 25 6.35 -5.42 -6.67
CA GLY A 25 6.83 -4.19 -6.05
C GLY A 25 8.27 -3.94 -6.43
N LYS A 26 8.64 -2.67 -6.52
CA LYS A 26 9.99 -2.24 -6.81
C LYS A 26 10.47 -1.29 -5.76
N ARG A 27 11.73 -1.42 -5.36
CA ARG A 27 12.36 -0.56 -4.36
C ARG A 27 13.41 0.32 -5.03
N GLU A 28 12.99 1.52 -5.42
CA GLU A 28 13.87 2.53 -5.96
C GLU A 28 13.38 3.86 -5.44
N ASN A 29 14.17 4.52 -4.57
CA ASN A 29 13.79 5.80 -3.95
C ASN A 29 12.42 5.70 -3.29
N GLY A 30 12.21 4.61 -2.53
CA GLY A 30 10.93 4.30 -1.93
C GLY A 30 10.40 3.02 -2.52
N VAL A 31 9.12 2.76 -2.32
CA VAL A 31 8.48 1.53 -2.81
C VAL A 31 7.42 1.89 -3.82
N THR A 32 7.47 1.25 -4.98
CA THR A 32 6.43 1.38 -6.02
C THR A 32 5.73 0.05 -6.13
N TYR A 33 4.43 0.05 -5.84
CA TYR A 33 3.62 -1.17 -5.94
C TYR A 33 2.96 -1.27 -7.30
N ILE A 34 2.96 -2.47 -7.84
CA ILE A 34 2.30 -2.75 -9.11
C ILE A 34 1.03 -3.52 -8.79
N PHE A 35 -0.10 -2.94 -9.14
CA PHE A 35 -1.41 -3.53 -8.85
C PHE A 35 -1.92 -4.31 -10.04
N SER A 36 -2.71 -5.34 -9.77
CA SER A 36 -3.41 -6.08 -10.80
C SER A 36 -4.28 -5.12 -11.62
N LYS A 37 -4.37 -5.39 -12.92
CA LYS A 37 -5.24 -4.59 -13.79
C LYS A 37 -6.71 -4.66 -13.37
N ASP A 38 -7.07 -5.69 -12.61
CA ASP A 38 -8.44 -5.88 -12.14
C ASP A 38 -8.72 -5.19 -10.81
N THR A 39 -7.74 -4.43 -10.29
CA THR A 39 -7.91 -3.75 -9.01
C THR A 39 -9.06 -2.74 -9.09
N PRO A 40 -10.06 -2.85 -8.20
CA PRO A 40 -11.16 -1.87 -8.19
C PRO A 40 -10.64 -0.47 -7.95
N LYS A 41 -11.28 0.51 -8.59
CA LYS A 41 -10.90 1.90 -8.44
C LYS A 41 -10.94 2.34 -6.98
N GLU A 42 -11.93 1.86 -6.22
CA GLU A 42 -12.06 2.22 -4.81
C GLU A 42 -10.85 1.79 -4.00
N LYS A 43 -10.22 0.67 -4.37
CA LYS A 43 -9.00 0.20 -3.68
C LYS A 43 -7.82 1.10 -4.01
N LEU A 44 -7.75 1.57 -5.24
CA LEU A 44 -6.68 2.50 -5.65
C LEU A 44 -6.84 3.83 -4.92
N GLU A 45 -8.08 4.30 -4.77
CA GLU A 45 -8.34 5.54 -4.03
C GLU A 45 -7.99 5.38 -2.56
N LEU A 46 -8.34 4.23 -1.99
CA LEU A 46 -8.00 3.94 -0.61
C LEU A 46 -6.48 3.92 -0.42
N PHE A 47 -5.77 3.30 -1.34
CA PHE A 47 -4.31 3.27 -1.29
C PHE A 47 -3.75 4.69 -1.30
N ASN A 48 -4.26 5.55 -2.17
CA ASN A 48 -3.79 6.94 -2.24
C ASN A 48 -4.04 7.70 -0.93
N LYS A 49 -5.11 7.35 -0.21
CA LYS A 49 -5.40 8.00 1.06
C LYS A 49 -4.44 7.57 2.16
N ILE A 50 -4.01 6.32 2.15
CA ILE A 50 -3.24 5.79 3.26
C ILE A 50 -1.74 5.72 3.01
N LYS A 51 -1.30 5.84 1.75
CA LYS A 51 0.12 5.65 1.44
C LYS A 51 1.03 6.59 2.20
N ASP A 52 0.60 7.84 2.43
CA ASP A 52 1.40 8.82 3.15
C ASP A 52 1.45 8.56 4.65
N LYS A 53 0.60 7.67 5.13
CA LYS A 53 0.52 7.33 6.55
C LYS A 53 1.24 6.03 6.87
N LEU A 54 1.80 5.39 5.86
CA LEU A 54 2.59 4.19 6.06
C LEU A 54 3.97 4.57 6.58
N ARG A 55 4.65 3.63 7.23
CA ARG A 55 5.91 3.90 7.90
C ARG A 55 7.10 4.10 6.97
N TYR A 56 6.90 3.86 5.70
CA TYR A 56 7.97 3.96 4.72
C TYR A 56 7.48 4.77 3.54
N LYS A 57 8.43 5.28 2.77
CA LYS A 57 8.09 6.08 1.60
C LYS A 57 7.47 5.20 0.53
N VAL A 58 6.29 5.55 0.08
CA VAL A 58 5.59 4.85 -0.97
C VAL A 58 5.38 5.80 -2.14
N ASN A 59 5.83 5.38 -3.31
CA ASN A 59 5.66 6.15 -4.54
C ASN A 59 4.27 5.89 -5.12
N ASP A 60 3.97 6.51 -6.25
CA ASP A 60 2.71 6.25 -6.93
C ASP A 60 2.65 4.80 -7.38
N TYR A 61 1.43 4.29 -7.47
CA TYR A 61 1.24 2.93 -7.93
C TYR A 61 1.30 2.84 -9.44
N ILE A 62 1.50 1.61 -9.93
CA ILE A 62 1.46 1.31 -11.35
C ILE A 62 0.43 0.20 -11.53
N LEU A 63 -0.35 0.28 -12.59
CA LEU A 63 -1.27 -0.80 -12.91
C LEU A 63 -0.60 -1.76 -13.88
N GLU A 64 -0.82 -3.04 -13.65
CA GLU A 64 -0.34 -4.10 -14.52
C GLU A 64 -1.05 -3.99 -15.88
N ASP A 65 -0.33 -4.25 -16.93
CA ASP A 65 -0.91 -4.29 -18.29
C ASP A 65 -1.71 -5.56 -18.52
#